data_10c407b9877e2e813e1f5e27285a8746
#
_entry.id   10c407b9877e2e813e1f5e27285a8746
#
_cell.length_a   1.000
_cell.length_b   1.000
_cell.length_c   1.000
_cell.angle_alpha   90.00
_cell.angle_beta   90.00
_cell.angle_gamma   90.00
#
_symmetry.space_group_name_H-M   'P 1'
#
loop_
_entity.id
_entity.type
_entity.pdbx_description
1 polymer ?
#
loop_
_entity_poly.entity_id
_entity_poly.type
_entity_poly.pdbx_seq_one_letter_code
_entity_poly.pdbx_strand_id
1 'polypeptide(L)'
;MKKVSFIILLTIFLFACKSKKGIPDVSNIKVIIPVERFDQSFFSMDTNNIQAGLQKVQQVHPDFYVDFMQQILGVNGSDTSRNTLLVTKEFLRGYLPIYDSLKLIYTKTDKLQKELENGFQFVKYYFPNYKTGKAILFVGPFDAPGVAATRSGIAIGLQQYAGKNFSVYQSAPGQELFPLYISRRFSPEYITANCMKAVAEDIFPDQSGGKPLIEQMIEKGKQWYLLDKFIPVAPDSIKTGYSQQQLVWCRENEGLIWSYIVKNEDLNSLNPAVIQTYIGEGPFTQGFSQEQSPGNIGQWIGWQIVKKFVFKNPGMKPPEIMKTDAWKILEVAKYKPR
;
A
#
# COMPACT_ATOMS: atom_id res chain seq x y z
N MET A 1 -17.39 -42.09 62.06
CA MET A 1 -17.66 -42.03 60.61
C MET A 1 -17.63 -40.59 60.20
N LYS A 2 -16.51 -40.07 59.62
CA LYS A 2 -16.33 -38.71 59.22
C LYS A 2 -16.60 -38.62 57.70
N LYS A 3 -17.61 -37.84 57.30
CA LYS A 3 -17.90 -37.55 55.88
C LYS A 3 -16.94 -36.50 55.40
N VAL A 4 -16.10 -36.81 54.41
CA VAL A 4 -15.25 -35.86 53.70
C VAL A 4 -16.03 -35.34 52.51
N SER A 5 -16.43 -34.06 52.55
CA SER A 5 -17.01 -33.35 51.43
C SER A 5 -15.91 -32.90 50.46
N PHE A 6 -15.94 -33.42 49.24
CA PHE A 6 -15.01 -33.10 48.18
C PHE A 6 -15.58 -31.87 47.40
N ILE A 7 -15.03 -30.69 47.66
CA ILE A 7 -15.38 -29.46 46.93
C ILE A 7 -14.54 -29.44 45.66
N ILE A 8 -15.16 -29.68 44.52
CA ILE A 8 -14.56 -29.50 43.17
C ILE A 8 -14.57 -28.00 42.86
N LEU A 9 -13.40 -27.39 42.93
CA LEU A 9 -13.17 -26.00 42.52
C LEU A 9 -13.08 -25.95 40.99
N LEU A 10 -14.16 -25.57 40.31
CA LEU A 10 -14.22 -25.42 38.86
C LEU A 10 -13.53 -24.09 38.49
N THR A 11 -12.24 -24.14 38.16
CA THR A 11 -11.50 -23.00 37.64
C THR A 11 -11.92 -22.71 36.19
N ILE A 12 -12.80 -21.74 36.02
CA ILE A 12 -13.15 -21.18 34.71
C ILE A 12 -11.95 -20.36 34.21
N PHE A 13 -11.17 -20.94 33.30
CA PHE A 13 -10.17 -20.19 32.54
C PHE A 13 -10.90 -19.24 31.57
N LEU A 14 -11.10 -17.99 32.01
CA LEU A 14 -11.47 -16.90 31.13
C LEU A 14 -10.27 -16.64 30.21
N PHE A 15 -10.32 -17.17 29.01
CA PHE A 15 -9.48 -16.69 27.92
C PHE A 15 -9.86 -15.23 27.60
N ALA A 16 -9.32 -14.31 28.39
CA ALA A 16 -9.35 -12.90 28.06
C ALA A 16 -8.48 -12.72 26.82
N CYS A 17 -9.09 -12.72 25.65
CA CYS A 17 -8.46 -12.17 24.44
C CYS A 17 -7.98 -10.78 24.80
N LYS A 18 -6.65 -10.58 24.95
CA LYS A 18 -6.04 -9.24 25.09
C LYS A 18 -6.25 -8.51 23.80
N SER A 19 -7.40 -7.84 23.64
CA SER A 19 -7.54 -6.84 22.58
C SER A 19 -6.44 -5.81 22.81
N LYS A 20 -5.60 -5.58 21.81
CA LYS A 20 -4.61 -4.51 21.86
C LYS A 20 -5.40 -3.23 22.07
N LYS A 21 -5.18 -2.53 23.19
CA LYS A 21 -5.91 -1.30 23.55
C LYS A 21 -5.97 -0.35 22.34
N GLY A 22 -7.18 -0.01 21.89
CA GLY A 22 -7.41 0.96 20.81
C GLY A 22 -7.64 0.40 19.40
N ILE A 23 -7.56 -0.94 19.18
CA ILE A 23 -7.94 -1.55 17.90
C ILE A 23 -9.38 -2.06 18.03
N PRO A 24 -10.32 -1.60 17.16
CA PRO A 24 -11.70 -2.10 17.21
C PRO A 24 -11.78 -3.59 16.82
N ASP A 25 -12.74 -4.28 17.41
CA ASP A 25 -13.10 -5.62 16.96
C ASP A 25 -13.93 -5.53 15.68
N VAL A 26 -13.42 -6.11 14.61
CA VAL A 26 -14.06 -6.14 13.29
C VAL A 26 -14.49 -7.56 12.89
N SER A 27 -14.40 -8.52 13.78
CA SER A 27 -14.68 -9.95 13.51
C SER A 27 -16.11 -10.20 13.00
N ASN A 28 -17.05 -9.35 13.40
CA ASN A 28 -18.44 -9.44 12.96
C ASN A 28 -18.70 -8.81 11.57
N ILE A 29 -17.73 -8.12 10.99
CA ILE A 29 -17.84 -7.50 9.67
C ILE A 29 -17.45 -8.54 8.62
N LYS A 30 -18.43 -9.08 7.92
CA LYS A 30 -18.20 -10.06 6.86
C LYS A 30 -17.73 -9.35 5.60
N VAL A 31 -16.53 -9.67 5.14
CA VAL A 31 -15.94 -9.24 3.89
C VAL A 31 -15.41 -10.45 3.16
N ILE A 32 -15.73 -10.58 1.89
CA ILE A 32 -15.18 -11.61 0.99
C ILE A 32 -14.52 -10.88 -0.16
N ILE A 33 -13.25 -11.17 -0.40
CA ILE A 33 -12.45 -10.60 -1.51
C ILE A 33 -12.06 -11.76 -2.43
N PRO A 34 -12.83 -12.06 -3.48
CA PRO A 34 -12.44 -13.08 -4.44
C PRO A 34 -11.10 -12.72 -5.10
N VAL A 35 -10.21 -13.69 -5.20
CA VAL A 35 -8.95 -13.52 -5.92
C VAL A 35 -9.11 -14.02 -7.34
N GLU A 36 -8.98 -13.11 -8.29
CA GLU A 36 -9.08 -13.38 -9.73
C GLU A 36 -7.67 -13.51 -10.33
N ARG A 37 -7.41 -14.61 -11.00
CA ARG A 37 -6.11 -14.99 -11.58
C ARG A 37 -6.06 -14.60 -13.06
N PHE A 38 -6.10 -13.31 -13.35
CA PHE A 38 -5.93 -12.81 -14.72
C PHE A 38 -4.56 -13.21 -15.30
N ASP A 39 -3.51 -13.20 -14.49
CA ASP A 39 -2.17 -13.66 -14.84
C ASP A 39 -2.19 -15.06 -15.45
N GLN A 40 -2.87 -16.01 -14.82
CA GLN A 40 -2.95 -17.38 -15.30
C GLN A 40 -3.70 -17.49 -16.63
N SER A 41 -4.83 -16.81 -16.75
CA SER A 41 -5.62 -16.80 -17.99
C SER A 41 -4.84 -16.19 -19.14
N PHE A 42 -4.14 -15.09 -18.91
CA PHE A 42 -3.40 -14.37 -19.94
C PHE A 42 -2.17 -15.14 -20.41
N PHE A 43 -1.37 -15.69 -19.49
CA PHE A 43 -0.16 -16.45 -19.83
C PHE A 43 -0.42 -17.91 -20.27
N SER A 44 -1.68 -18.37 -20.20
CA SER A 44 -2.08 -19.68 -20.75
C SER A 44 -2.47 -19.64 -22.24
N MET A 45 -2.45 -18.44 -22.87
CA MET A 45 -2.80 -18.31 -24.28
C MET A 45 -1.80 -19.03 -25.19
N ASP A 46 -2.32 -19.68 -26.24
CA ASP A 46 -1.51 -20.21 -27.31
C ASP A 46 -0.94 -19.07 -28.18
N THR A 47 0.37 -18.93 -28.19
CA THR A 47 1.08 -17.89 -28.97
C THR A 47 0.96 -18.10 -30.49
N ASN A 48 0.45 -19.25 -30.98
CA ASN A 48 0.13 -19.49 -32.37
C ASN A 48 -1.29 -19.03 -32.72
N ASN A 49 -2.17 -18.84 -31.72
CA ASN A 49 -3.55 -18.39 -31.91
C ASN A 49 -3.94 -17.32 -30.87
N ILE A 50 -3.21 -16.21 -30.89
CA ILE A 50 -3.40 -15.09 -29.95
C ILE A 50 -4.84 -14.55 -30.00
N GLN A 51 -5.43 -14.45 -31.19
CA GLN A 51 -6.78 -13.90 -31.35
C GLN A 51 -7.82 -14.69 -30.54
N ALA A 52 -7.84 -16.02 -30.68
CA ALA A 52 -8.76 -16.86 -29.90
C ALA A 52 -8.44 -16.79 -28.39
N GLY A 53 -7.16 -16.70 -28.04
CA GLY A 53 -6.72 -16.50 -26.65
C GLY A 53 -7.27 -15.21 -26.04
N LEU A 54 -7.12 -14.08 -26.72
CA LEU A 54 -7.66 -12.78 -26.28
C LEU A 54 -9.18 -12.80 -26.10
N GLN A 55 -9.91 -13.39 -27.04
CA GLN A 55 -11.36 -13.55 -26.93
C GLN A 55 -11.75 -14.33 -25.68
N LYS A 56 -11.03 -15.43 -25.38
CA LYS A 56 -11.28 -16.24 -24.19
C LYS A 56 -10.98 -15.46 -22.90
N VAL A 57 -9.84 -14.74 -22.83
CA VAL A 57 -9.48 -13.91 -21.67
C VAL A 57 -10.52 -12.81 -21.45
N GLN A 58 -10.98 -12.17 -22.52
CA GLN A 58 -12.03 -11.15 -22.45
C GLN A 58 -13.36 -11.70 -21.91
N GLN A 59 -13.75 -12.92 -22.33
CA GLN A 59 -14.97 -13.57 -21.84
C GLN A 59 -14.89 -13.89 -20.32
N VAL A 60 -13.72 -14.33 -19.87
CA VAL A 60 -13.51 -14.70 -18.45
C VAL A 60 -13.33 -13.48 -17.55
N HIS A 61 -12.69 -12.42 -18.05
CA HIS A 61 -12.28 -11.23 -17.30
C HIS A 61 -12.76 -9.93 -17.98
N PRO A 62 -14.05 -9.75 -18.28
CA PRO A 62 -14.55 -8.68 -19.15
C PRO A 62 -14.18 -7.28 -18.63
N ASP A 63 -14.25 -7.07 -17.31
CA ASP A 63 -14.01 -5.75 -16.70
C ASP A 63 -12.53 -5.35 -16.76
N PHE A 64 -11.64 -6.25 -16.31
CA PHE A 64 -10.21 -5.95 -16.21
C PHE A 64 -9.47 -6.08 -17.55
N TYR A 65 -9.96 -6.90 -18.46
CA TYR A 65 -9.34 -7.11 -19.77
C TYR A 65 -9.11 -5.79 -20.53
N VAL A 66 -10.12 -4.93 -20.55
CA VAL A 66 -10.04 -3.63 -21.26
C VAL A 66 -9.01 -2.74 -20.59
N ASP A 67 -9.02 -2.65 -19.26
CA ASP A 67 -8.06 -1.86 -18.49
C ASP A 67 -6.63 -2.37 -18.74
N PHE A 68 -6.42 -3.70 -18.72
CA PHE A 68 -5.11 -4.30 -18.97
C PHE A 68 -4.61 -4.00 -20.40
N MET A 69 -5.43 -4.21 -21.40
CA MET A 69 -5.01 -4.00 -22.79
C MET A 69 -4.73 -2.52 -23.07
N GLN A 70 -5.56 -1.62 -22.61
CA GLN A 70 -5.44 -0.19 -22.90
C GLN A 70 -4.43 0.53 -22.01
N GLN A 71 -4.48 0.30 -20.69
CA GLN A 71 -3.68 1.06 -19.74
C GLN A 71 -2.32 0.41 -19.44
N ILE A 72 -2.22 -0.92 -19.57
CA ILE A 72 -1.00 -1.66 -19.27
C ILE A 72 -0.20 -2.00 -20.53
N LEU A 73 -0.86 -2.53 -21.56
CA LEU A 73 -0.18 -2.88 -22.80
C LEU A 73 -0.23 -1.78 -23.88
N GLY A 74 -1.01 -0.73 -23.68
CA GLY A 74 -1.11 0.39 -24.63
C GLY A 74 -1.74 0.04 -25.97
N VAL A 75 -2.59 -0.99 -26.04
CA VAL A 75 -3.27 -1.44 -27.26
C VAL A 75 -4.78 -1.48 -27.08
N ASN A 76 -5.53 -1.41 -28.19
CA ASN A 76 -6.98 -1.50 -28.13
C ASN A 76 -7.42 -2.96 -27.92
N GLY A 77 -7.96 -3.27 -26.75
CA GLY A 77 -8.42 -4.63 -26.42
C GLY A 77 -9.63 -5.13 -27.22
N SER A 78 -10.43 -4.22 -27.80
CA SER A 78 -11.59 -4.55 -28.64
C SER A 78 -11.21 -4.87 -30.09
N ASP A 79 -9.96 -4.69 -30.43
CA ASP A 79 -9.42 -4.73 -31.77
C ASP A 79 -8.49 -5.95 -31.89
N THR A 80 -8.68 -6.74 -32.95
CA THR A 80 -7.78 -7.85 -33.34
C THR A 80 -6.84 -7.44 -34.45
N SER A 81 -6.49 -6.13 -34.50
CA SER A 81 -5.53 -5.61 -35.47
C SER A 81 -4.18 -6.33 -35.36
N ARG A 82 -3.43 -6.30 -36.47
CA ARG A 82 -2.09 -6.88 -36.51
C ARG A 82 -1.20 -6.32 -35.38
N ASN A 83 -1.33 -5.03 -35.04
CA ASN A 83 -0.56 -4.41 -33.97
C ASN A 83 -0.90 -5.00 -32.59
N THR A 84 -2.19 -5.11 -32.24
CA THR A 84 -2.64 -5.70 -30.97
C THR A 84 -2.14 -7.14 -30.82
N LEU A 85 -2.26 -7.96 -31.88
CA LEU A 85 -1.78 -9.35 -31.86
C LEU A 85 -0.26 -9.43 -31.70
N LEU A 86 0.50 -8.57 -32.40
CA LEU A 86 1.96 -8.54 -32.32
C LEU A 86 2.44 -8.14 -30.92
N VAL A 87 1.96 -7.01 -30.40
CA VAL A 87 2.32 -6.50 -29.06
C VAL A 87 2.01 -7.56 -27.98
N THR A 88 0.82 -8.18 -28.05
CA THR A 88 0.45 -9.25 -27.11
C THR A 88 1.40 -10.43 -27.19
N LYS A 89 1.77 -10.85 -28.40
CA LYS A 89 2.69 -11.99 -28.62
C LYS A 89 4.09 -11.68 -28.11
N GLU A 90 4.59 -10.49 -28.37
CA GLU A 90 5.92 -10.06 -27.90
C GLU A 90 5.95 -9.95 -26.37
N PHE A 91 4.91 -9.37 -25.77
CA PHE A 91 4.77 -9.29 -24.33
C PHE A 91 4.76 -10.70 -23.70
N LEU A 92 3.92 -11.62 -24.19
CA LEU A 92 3.88 -13.00 -23.68
C LEU A 92 5.26 -13.66 -23.73
N ARG A 93 5.98 -13.54 -24.84
CA ARG A 93 7.31 -14.13 -25.00
C ARG A 93 8.35 -13.51 -24.06
N GLY A 94 8.35 -12.19 -23.93
CA GLY A 94 9.31 -11.48 -23.11
C GLY A 94 9.10 -11.69 -21.60
N TYR A 95 7.83 -11.82 -21.18
CA TYR A 95 7.47 -11.92 -19.77
C TYR A 95 7.19 -13.35 -19.27
N LEU A 96 7.19 -14.36 -20.16
CA LEU A 96 6.99 -15.76 -19.76
C LEU A 96 7.98 -16.22 -18.67
N PRO A 97 9.30 -15.96 -18.73
CA PRO A 97 10.23 -16.38 -17.69
C PRO A 97 9.94 -15.69 -16.33
N ILE A 98 9.46 -14.46 -16.37
CA ILE A 98 9.08 -13.69 -15.17
C ILE A 98 7.81 -14.30 -14.58
N TYR A 99 6.80 -14.55 -15.42
CA TYR A 99 5.56 -15.21 -15.02
C TYR A 99 5.83 -16.59 -14.40
N ASP A 100 6.69 -17.42 -15.01
CA ASP A 100 7.04 -18.74 -14.47
C ASP A 100 7.66 -18.66 -13.07
N SER A 101 8.48 -17.65 -12.81
CA SER A 101 9.04 -17.38 -11.47
C SER A 101 7.95 -16.95 -10.49
N LEU A 102 7.06 -16.04 -10.89
CA LEU A 102 5.95 -15.53 -10.08
C LEU A 102 4.90 -16.60 -9.79
N LYS A 103 4.60 -17.47 -10.76
CA LYS A 103 3.68 -18.59 -10.62
C LYS A 103 4.06 -19.51 -9.46
N LEU A 104 5.35 -19.72 -9.21
CA LEU A 104 5.82 -20.53 -8.08
C LEU A 104 5.56 -19.85 -6.74
N ILE A 105 5.73 -18.52 -6.67
CA ILE A 105 5.50 -17.71 -5.46
C ILE A 105 4.01 -17.67 -5.13
N TYR A 106 3.17 -17.48 -6.15
CA TYR A 106 1.72 -17.28 -6.02
C TYR A 106 0.88 -18.52 -6.37
N THR A 107 1.42 -19.72 -6.12
CA THR A 107 0.67 -20.97 -6.27
C THR A 107 -0.58 -21.03 -5.38
N LYS A 108 -0.47 -20.49 -4.16
CA LYS A 108 -1.58 -20.36 -3.21
C LYS A 108 -1.78 -18.89 -2.85
N THR A 109 -3.02 -18.44 -2.89
CA THR A 109 -3.39 -17.04 -2.63
C THR A 109 -4.24 -16.87 -1.36
N ASP A 110 -4.54 -17.95 -0.63
CA ASP A 110 -5.41 -17.92 0.56
C ASP A 110 -4.90 -16.96 1.65
N LYS A 111 -3.58 -16.90 1.84
CA LYS A 111 -2.97 -15.97 2.82
C LYS A 111 -3.20 -14.53 2.40
N LEU A 112 -2.92 -14.19 1.14
CA LEU A 112 -3.13 -12.86 0.58
C LEU A 112 -4.61 -12.47 0.68
N GLN A 113 -5.50 -13.37 0.30
CA GLN A 113 -6.95 -13.15 0.39
C GLN A 113 -7.36 -12.79 1.83
N LYS A 114 -6.95 -13.58 2.83
CA LYS A 114 -7.27 -13.32 4.24
C LYS A 114 -6.69 -12.01 4.76
N GLU A 115 -5.49 -11.64 4.35
CA GLU A 115 -4.87 -10.37 4.72
C GLU A 115 -5.64 -9.18 4.14
N LEU A 116 -6.07 -9.28 2.87
CA LEU A 116 -6.92 -8.28 2.22
C LEU A 116 -8.29 -8.19 2.89
N GLU A 117 -8.96 -9.33 3.12
CA GLU A 117 -10.26 -9.39 3.81
C GLU A 117 -10.18 -8.70 5.18
N ASN A 118 -9.12 -8.96 5.94
CA ASN A 118 -8.91 -8.31 7.24
C ASN A 118 -8.73 -6.78 7.08
N GLY A 119 -7.92 -6.32 6.15
CA GLY A 119 -7.77 -4.89 5.86
C GLY A 119 -9.12 -4.24 5.47
N PHE A 120 -9.89 -4.89 4.61
CA PHE A 120 -11.21 -4.40 4.20
C PHE A 120 -12.27 -4.46 5.31
N GLN A 121 -12.15 -5.35 6.29
CA GLN A 121 -13.01 -5.32 7.49
C GLN A 121 -12.80 -3.99 8.24
N PHE A 122 -11.56 -3.55 8.43
CA PHE A 122 -11.28 -2.24 9.03
C PHE A 122 -11.74 -1.08 8.14
N VAL A 123 -11.54 -1.18 6.82
CA VAL A 123 -12.08 -0.19 5.88
C VAL A 123 -13.60 -0.06 6.06
N LYS A 124 -14.33 -1.17 6.05
CA LYS A 124 -15.80 -1.19 6.23
C LYS A 124 -16.23 -0.69 7.62
N TYR A 125 -15.43 -0.91 8.64
CA TYR A 125 -15.70 -0.39 9.98
C TYR A 125 -15.70 1.15 10.02
N TYR A 126 -14.72 1.78 9.35
CA TYR A 126 -14.58 3.23 9.34
C TYR A 126 -15.35 3.89 8.18
N PHE A 127 -15.53 3.17 7.08
CA PHE A 127 -16.16 3.63 5.84
C PHE A 127 -17.18 2.58 5.36
N PRO A 128 -18.36 2.46 6.01
CA PRO A 128 -19.33 1.38 5.74
C PRO A 128 -19.80 1.32 4.29
N ASN A 129 -19.85 2.46 3.62
CA ASN A 129 -20.33 2.60 2.24
C ASN A 129 -19.27 2.28 1.19
N TYR A 130 -17.99 2.07 1.58
CA TYR A 130 -16.93 1.73 0.63
C TYR A 130 -17.27 0.40 -0.05
N LYS A 131 -17.23 0.37 -1.39
CA LYS A 131 -17.50 -0.84 -2.16
C LYS A 131 -16.23 -1.65 -2.29
N THR A 132 -16.19 -2.81 -1.68
CA THR A 132 -15.14 -3.79 -1.92
C THR A 132 -15.40 -4.49 -3.25
N GLY A 133 -14.34 -4.87 -3.93
CA GLY A 133 -14.42 -5.65 -5.17
C GLY A 133 -13.58 -6.92 -5.07
N LYS A 134 -13.00 -7.31 -6.19
CA LYS A 134 -12.09 -8.45 -6.31
C LYS A 134 -10.64 -8.00 -6.08
N ALA A 135 -9.74 -8.95 -5.77
CA ALA A 135 -8.30 -8.79 -5.94
C ALA A 135 -7.90 -9.45 -7.27
N ILE A 136 -7.45 -8.66 -8.23
CA ILE A 136 -7.15 -9.14 -9.58
C ILE A 136 -5.63 -9.23 -9.71
N LEU A 137 -5.09 -10.44 -9.79
CA LEU A 137 -3.66 -10.66 -9.95
C LEU A 137 -3.29 -10.65 -11.43
N PHE A 138 -2.34 -9.80 -11.79
CA PHE A 138 -1.82 -9.71 -13.15
C PHE A 138 -0.29 -9.65 -13.19
N VAL A 139 0.29 -9.88 -14.33
CA VAL A 139 1.70 -9.59 -14.62
C VAL A 139 1.73 -8.64 -15.80
N GLY A 140 2.31 -7.47 -15.58
CA GLY A 140 2.50 -6.43 -16.59
C GLY A 140 3.96 -6.12 -16.85
N PRO A 141 4.28 -5.16 -17.72
CA PRO A 141 5.59 -4.55 -17.81
C PRO A 141 6.07 -4.06 -16.44
N PHE A 142 7.40 -3.99 -16.22
CA PHE A 142 7.92 -3.61 -14.90
C PHE A 142 7.54 -2.19 -14.48
N ASP A 143 7.35 -1.29 -15.41
CA ASP A 143 6.88 0.09 -15.21
C ASP A 143 5.36 0.20 -14.99
N ALA A 144 4.61 -0.89 -15.19
CA ALA A 144 3.19 -0.91 -14.85
C ALA A 144 2.99 -0.81 -13.32
N PRO A 145 1.87 -0.23 -12.87
CA PRO A 145 1.57 -0.10 -11.43
C PRO A 145 1.59 -1.43 -10.68
N GLY A 146 2.24 -1.46 -9.51
CA GLY A 146 2.19 -2.62 -8.63
C GLY A 146 0.82 -2.81 -7.97
N VAL A 147 0.05 -1.75 -7.79
CA VAL A 147 -1.35 -1.77 -7.33
C VAL A 147 -2.11 -0.63 -7.99
N ALA A 148 -3.33 -0.90 -8.42
CA ALA A 148 -4.26 0.11 -8.92
C ALA A 148 -5.70 -0.20 -8.48
N ALA A 149 -6.44 0.84 -8.08
CA ALA A 149 -7.89 0.74 -7.91
C ALA A 149 -8.56 0.69 -9.29
N THR A 150 -9.53 -0.22 -9.45
CA THR A 150 -10.32 -0.40 -10.68
C THR A 150 -11.80 -0.41 -10.35
N ARG A 151 -12.67 -0.38 -11.36
CA ARG A 151 -14.12 -0.46 -11.16
C ARG A 151 -14.56 -1.78 -10.50
N SER A 152 -13.84 -2.87 -10.74
CA SER A 152 -14.18 -4.21 -10.22
C SER A 152 -13.43 -4.59 -8.94
N GLY A 153 -12.49 -3.76 -8.49
CA GLY A 153 -11.71 -4.01 -7.27
C GLY A 153 -10.29 -3.48 -7.34
N ILE A 154 -9.33 -4.23 -6.82
CA ILE A 154 -7.92 -3.85 -6.78
C ILE A 154 -7.13 -4.77 -7.68
N ALA A 155 -6.44 -4.20 -8.66
CA ALA A 155 -5.48 -4.89 -9.51
C ALA A 155 -4.10 -4.89 -8.83
N ILE A 156 -3.42 -6.05 -8.83
CA ILE A 156 -2.13 -6.30 -8.19
C ILE A 156 -1.15 -6.82 -9.22
N GLY A 157 -0.17 -6.00 -9.56
CA GLY A 157 0.89 -6.31 -10.53
C GLY A 157 2.00 -7.12 -9.90
N LEU A 158 1.94 -8.43 -10.03
CA LEU A 158 2.86 -9.38 -9.39
C LEU A 158 4.32 -9.16 -9.78
N GLN A 159 4.60 -8.54 -10.94
CA GLN A 159 5.94 -8.20 -11.40
C GLN A 159 6.71 -7.29 -10.42
N GLN A 160 6.02 -6.62 -9.51
CA GLN A 160 6.63 -5.82 -8.43
C GLN A 160 6.64 -6.53 -7.07
N TYR A 161 6.37 -7.85 -7.01
CA TYR A 161 6.30 -8.58 -5.75
C TYR A 161 6.95 -9.97 -5.80
N ALA A 162 8.02 -10.11 -6.61
CA ALA A 162 8.77 -11.36 -6.73
C ALA A 162 9.72 -11.62 -5.54
N GLY A 163 9.84 -10.68 -4.61
CA GLY A 163 10.81 -10.71 -3.51
C GLY A 163 12.03 -9.83 -3.79
N LYS A 164 12.53 -9.14 -2.76
CA LYS A 164 13.60 -8.14 -2.86
C LYS A 164 14.89 -8.65 -3.55
N ASN A 165 15.12 -9.96 -3.51
CA ASN A 165 16.32 -10.59 -4.10
C ASN A 165 16.08 -11.12 -5.52
N PHE A 166 14.94 -10.83 -6.15
CA PHE A 166 14.66 -11.27 -7.50
C PHE A 166 15.72 -10.71 -8.47
N SER A 167 16.34 -11.59 -9.25
CA SER A 167 17.52 -11.26 -10.08
C SER A 167 17.29 -10.09 -11.03
N VAL A 168 16.07 -9.96 -11.57
CA VAL A 168 15.71 -8.86 -12.47
C VAL A 168 15.79 -7.51 -11.76
N TYR A 169 15.36 -7.40 -10.50
CA TYR A 169 15.48 -6.14 -9.73
C TYR A 169 16.92 -5.80 -9.42
N GLN A 170 17.82 -6.78 -9.34
CA GLN A 170 19.23 -6.59 -9.06
C GLN A 170 20.08 -6.34 -10.31
N SER A 171 19.51 -6.52 -11.50
CA SER A 171 20.19 -6.25 -12.77
C SER A 171 20.38 -4.75 -13.01
N ALA A 172 21.38 -4.36 -13.84
CA ALA A 172 21.60 -2.96 -14.18
C ALA A 172 20.34 -2.28 -14.76
N PRO A 173 19.61 -2.86 -15.73
CA PRO A 173 18.35 -2.28 -16.21
C PRO A 173 17.27 -2.22 -15.12
N GLY A 174 17.20 -3.21 -14.23
CA GLY A 174 16.24 -3.22 -13.12
C GLY A 174 16.53 -2.10 -12.10
N GLN A 175 17.81 -1.82 -11.83
CA GLN A 175 18.23 -0.75 -10.92
C GLN A 175 18.09 0.65 -11.53
N GLU A 176 18.20 0.77 -12.85
CA GLU A 176 17.91 2.02 -13.57
C GLU A 176 16.42 2.37 -13.46
N LEU A 177 15.54 1.37 -13.63
CA LEU A 177 14.09 1.56 -13.51
C LEU A 177 13.64 1.72 -12.06
N PHE A 178 14.16 0.87 -11.16
CA PHE A 178 13.83 0.86 -9.73
C PHE A 178 15.07 0.73 -8.86
N PRO A 179 15.65 1.84 -8.43
CA PRO A 179 16.77 1.83 -7.50
C PRO A 179 16.50 0.99 -6.24
N LEU A 180 17.55 0.51 -5.57
CA LEU A 180 17.45 -0.42 -4.42
C LEU A 180 16.54 0.09 -3.30
N TYR A 181 16.50 1.40 -3.06
CA TYR A 181 15.62 1.97 -2.02
C TYR A 181 14.13 1.84 -2.36
N ILE A 182 13.77 1.60 -3.63
CA ILE A 182 12.42 1.28 -4.10
C ILE A 182 12.23 -0.24 -4.16
N SER A 183 13.09 -0.94 -4.92
CA SER A 183 12.91 -2.37 -5.21
C SER A 183 13.05 -3.29 -3.98
N ARG A 184 13.67 -2.82 -2.89
CA ARG A 184 13.67 -3.54 -1.60
C ARG A 184 12.26 -3.80 -1.04
N ARG A 185 11.27 -3.03 -1.49
CA ARG A 185 9.84 -3.16 -1.11
C ARG A 185 9.06 -4.07 -2.05
N PHE A 186 9.71 -4.63 -3.07
CA PHE A 186 9.08 -5.50 -4.06
C PHE A 186 8.99 -6.94 -3.55
N SER A 187 8.31 -7.12 -2.43
CA SER A 187 8.13 -8.41 -1.76
C SER A 187 6.65 -8.61 -1.39
N PRO A 188 6.19 -9.86 -1.34
CA PRO A 188 4.78 -10.20 -1.08
C PRO A 188 4.20 -9.55 0.18
N GLU A 189 5.01 -9.36 1.22
CA GLU A 189 4.59 -8.73 2.48
C GLU A 189 4.12 -7.27 2.34
N TYR A 190 4.47 -6.59 1.25
CA TYR A 190 4.03 -5.21 1.00
C TYR A 190 2.71 -5.12 0.24
N ILE A 191 2.20 -6.22 -0.34
CA ILE A 191 0.99 -6.20 -1.18
C ILE A 191 -0.19 -5.62 -0.43
N THR A 192 -0.51 -6.17 0.75
CA THR A 192 -1.67 -5.71 1.53
C THR A 192 -1.56 -4.24 1.91
N ALA A 193 -0.38 -3.77 2.31
CA ALA A 193 -0.17 -2.36 2.65
C ALA A 193 -0.33 -1.45 1.41
N ASN A 194 0.20 -1.87 0.26
CA ASN A 194 0.06 -1.10 -0.98
C ASN A 194 -1.39 -1.11 -1.49
N CYS A 195 -2.14 -2.20 -1.33
CA CYS A 195 -3.57 -2.24 -1.58
C CYS A 195 -4.33 -1.26 -0.67
N MET A 196 -4.02 -1.23 0.63
CA MET A 196 -4.66 -0.31 1.56
C MET A 196 -4.25 1.16 1.33
N LYS A 197 -3.05 1.44 0.78
CA LYS A 197 -2.69 2.78 0.28
C LYS A 197 -3.59 3.18 -0.89
N ALA A 198 -3.77 2.29 -1.87
CA ALA A 198 -4.65 2.55 -3.00
C ALA A 198 -6.11 2.78 -2.57
N VAL A 199 -6.60 2.03 -1.57
CA VAL A 199 -7.92 2.24 -0.96
C VAL A 199 -8.02 3.58 -0.25
N ALA A 200 -6.98 3.97 0.50
CA ALA A 200 -6.95 5.26 1.19
C ALA A 200 -6.99 6.42 0.20
N GLU A 201 -6.26 6.31 -0.89
CA GLU A 201 -6.22 7.28 -2.00
C GLU A 201 -7.57 7.34 -2.75
N ASP A 202 -8.22 6.18 -2.97
CA ASP A 202 -9.53 6.12 -3.61
C ASP A 202 -10.64 6.78 -2.74
N ILE A 203 -10.56 6.62 -1.41
CA ILE A 203 -11.52 7.24 -0.48
C ILE A 203 -11.25 8.75 -0.31
N PHE A 204 -9.98 9.14 -0.22
CA PHE A 204 -9.51 10.51 -0.05
C PHE A 204 -8.34 10.79 -1.00
N PRO A 205 -8.64 11.13 -2.27
CA PRO A 205 -7.61 11.49 -3.24
C PRO A 205 -6.74 12.65 -2.73
N ASP A 206 -5.44 12.53 -2.96
CA ASP A 206 -4.50 13.58 -2.58
C ASP A 206 -4.72 14.85 -3.44
N GLN A 207 -5.10 15.93 -2.80
CA GLN A 207 -5.31 17.25 -3.38
C GLN A 207 -4.26 18.26 -2.92
N SER A 208 -3.14 17.78 -2.41
CA SER A 208 -2.09 18.65 -1.87
C SER A 208 -1.11 19.16 -2.91
N GLY A 209 -1.18 18.68 -4.15
CA GLY A 209 -0.36 19.18 -5.25
C GLY A 209 -0.48 20.70 -5.42
N GLY A 210 0.66 21.39 -5.48
CA GLY A 210 0.71 22.84 -5.57
C GLY A 210 0.42 23.61 -4.27
N LYS A 211 0.22 22.91 -3.16
CA LYS A 211 0.06 23.53 -1.83
C LYS A 211 1.39 23.69 -1.11
N PRO A 212 1.43 24.53 -0.05
CA PRO A 212 2.61 24.72 0.80
C PRO A 212 3.20 23.42 1.34
N LEU A 213 4.53 23.41 1.58
CA LEU A 213 5.26 22.25 2.08
C LEU A 213 4.57 21.61 3.30
N ILE A 214 4.20 22.43 4.30
CA ILE A 214 3.58 21.92 5.52
C ILE A 214 2.21 21.26 5.26
N GLU A 215 1.42 21.80 4.35
CA GLU A 215 0.15 21.19 3.97
C GLU A 215 0.37 19.83 3.31
N GLN A 216 1.33 19.73 2.37
CA GLN A 216 1.66 18.47 1.73
C GLN A 216 2.19 17.44 2.73
N MET A 217 3.04 17.84 3.68
CA MET A 217 3.51 16.96 4.76
C MET A 217 2.34 16.38 5.55
N ILE A 218 1.38 17.21 5.96
CA ILE A 218 0.22 16.78 6.75
C ILE A 218 -0.73 15.92 5.94
N GLU A 219 -1.02 16.28 4.68
CA GLU A 219 -1.90 15.48 3.82
C GLU A 219 -1.32 14.07 3.56
N LYS A 220 -0.03 13.96 3.27
CA LYS A 220 0.65 12.64 3.20
C LYS A 220 0.63 11.92 4.55
N GLY A 221 0.79 12.65 5.66
CA GLY A 221 0.65 12.10 7.00
C GLY A 221 -0.74 11.55 7.31
N LYS A 222 -1.81 12.17 6.80
CA LYS A 222 -3.19 11.64 6.88
C LYS A 222 -3.33 10.30 6.15
N GLN A 223 -2.70 10.14 4.98
CA GLN A 223 -2.72 8.86 4.25
C GLN A 223 -2.07 7.74 5.11
N TRP A 224 -0.93 8.02 5.75
CA TRP A 224 -0.30 7.03 6.65
C TRP A 224 -1.12 6.79 7.93
N TYR A 225 -1.84 7.79 8.42
CA TYR A 225 -2.79 7.60 9.52
C TYR A 225 -3.94 6.64 9.13
N LEU A 226 -4.44 6.69 7.89
CA LEU A 226 -5.44 5.72 7.43
C LEU A 226 -4.87 4.29 7.41
N LEU A 227 -3.60 4.11 7.06
CA LEU A 227 -2.96 2.78 7.15
C LEU A 227 -2.90 2.26 8.58
N ASP A 228 -2.69 3.14 9.59
CA ASP A 228 -2.80 2.76 11.00
C ASP A 228 -4.20 2.24 11.36
N LYS A 229 -5.22 2.66 10.63
CA LYS A 229 -6.60 2.22 10.82
C LYS A 229 -6.95 0.98 10.02
N PHE A 230 -6.47 0.86 8.79
CA PHE A 230 -6.81 -0.24 7.88
C PHE A 230 -6.00 -1.51 8.15
N ILE A 231 -4.75 -1.36 8.57
CA ILE A 231 -3.83 -2.47 8.90
C ILE A 231 -3.13 -2.22 10.25
N PRO A 232 -3.90 -2.13 11.36
CA PRO A 232 -3.38 -1.66 12.65
C PRO A 232 -2.29 -2.55 13.24
N VAL A 233 -2.23 -3.82 12.85
CA VAL A 233 -1.23 -4.78 13.34
C VAL A 233 0.03 -4.85 12.47
N ALA A 234 0.01 -4.26 11.27
CA ALA A 234 1.16 -4.24 10.38
C ALA A 234 2.30 -3.39 10.98
N PRO A 235 3.56 -3.82 10.84
CA PRO A 235 4.71 -3.00 11.25
C PRO A 235 4.75 -1.65 10.52
N ASP A 236 5.25 -0.62 11.20
CA ASP A 236 5.42 0.70 10.59
C ASP A 236 6.33 0.65 9.34
N SER A 237 7.33 -0.25 9.32
CA SER A 237 8.19 -0.46 8.16
C SER A 237 7.42 -0.88 6.90
N ILE A 238 6.38 -1.68 7.05
CA ILE A 238 5.52 -2.12 5.95
C ILE A 238 4.60 -0.97 5.49
N LYS A 239 4.08 -0.16 6.43
CA LYS A 239 3.22 0.99 6.11
C LYS A 239 3.99 2.10 5.40
N THR A 240 5.19 2.44 5.90
CA THR A 240 6.00 3.57 5.42
C THR A 240 6.93 3.18 4.28
N GLY A 241 7.34 1.91 4.20
CA GLY A 241 8.41 1.44 3.33
C GLY A 241 9.81 1.77 3.86
N TYR A 242 9.93 2.34 5.05
CA TYR A 242 11.22 2.57 5.70
C TYR A 242 11.81 1.27 6.24
N SER A 243 13.14 1.19 6.31
CA SER A 243 13.78 0.11 7.05
C SER A 243 13.54 0.29 8.56
N GLN A 244 13.72 -0.80 9.32
CA GLN A 244 13.63 -0.71 10.77
C GLN A 244 14.67 0.28 11.36
N GLN A 245 15.88 0.32 10.79
CA GLN A 245 16.92 1.26 11.19
C GLN A 245 16.51 2.71 10.94
N GLN A 246 15.94 3.01 9.77
CA GLN A 246 15.42 4.33 9.44
C GLN A 246 14.31 4.77 10.40
N LEU A 247 13.41 3.85 10.78
CA LEU A 247 12.35 4.16 11.75
C LEU A 247 12.88 4.43 13.15
N VAL A 248 13.90 3.69 13.60
CA VAL A 248 14.56 3.93 14.88
C VAL A 248 15.22 5.31 14.85
N TRP A 249 16.02 5.59 13.81
CA TRP A 249 16.65 6.88 13.64
C TRP A 249 15.67 8.05 13.62
N CYS A 250 14.55 7.93 12.90
CA CYS A 250 13.51 8.97 12.87
C CYS A 250 12.93 9.25 14.27
N ARG A 251 12.67 8.20 15.06
CA ARG A 251 12.13 8.34 16.43
C ARG A 251 13.13 8.98 17.39
N GLU A 252 14.40 8.62 17.30
CA GLU A 252 15.46 9.15 18.14
C GLU A 252 15.81 10.61 17.80
N ASN A 253 15.58 11.00 16.55
CA ASN A 253 15.93 12.34 16.03
C ASN A 253 14.71 13.21 15.71
N GLU A 254 13.50 12.87 16.20
CA GLU A 254 12.25 13.57 15.86
C GLU A 254 12.32 15.07 16.11
N GLY A 255 12.86 15.49 17.26
CA GLY A 255 13.04 16.89 17.62
C GLY A 255 14.06 17.60 16.73
N LEU A 256 15.17 16.93 16.40
CA LEU A 256 16.21 17.46 15.51
C LEU A 256 15.64 17.64 14.08
N ILE A 257 14.94 16.64 13.55
CA ILE A 257 14.34 16.67 12.22
C ILE A 257 13.38 17.86 12.10
N TRP A 258 12.45 17.98 13.05
CA TRP A 258 11.49 19.08 13.06
C TRP A 258 12.17 20.44 13.17
N SER A 259 13.12 20.58 14.10
CA SER A 259 13.89 21.81 14.31
C SER A 259 14.68 22.21 13.05
N TYR A 260 15.26 21.24 12.35
CA TYR A 260 15.99 21.48 11.11
C TYR A 260 15.06 22.01 10.01
N ILE A 261 13.90 21.35 9.79
CA ILE A 261 12.93 21.78 8.77
C ILE A 261 12.45 23.21 9.06
N VAL A 262 12.04 23.50 10.31
CA VAL A 262 11.50 24.83 10.67
C VAL A 262 12.56 25.94 10.57
N LYS A 263 13.85 25.62 10.78
CA LYS A 263 14.92 26.62 10.74
C LYS A 263 15.45 26.89 9.33
N ASN A 264 15.42 25.88 8.47
CA ASN A 264 16.10 25.97 7.18
C ASN A 264 15.12 26.12 6.02
N GLU A 265 13.83 25.82 6.23
CA GLU A 265 12.82 25.88 5.19
C GLU A 265 11.68 26.81 5.56
N ASP A 266 11.13 27.48 4.55
CA ASP A 266 9.83 28.12 4.69
C ASP A 266 8.73 27.06 4.59
N LEU A 267 8.00 26.85 5.67
CA LEU A 267 6.87 25.92 5.71
C LEU A 267 5.76 26.27 4.71
N ASN A 268 5.70 27.52 4.27
CA ASN A 268 4.80 28.00 3.21
C ASN A 268 5.39 27.84 1.80
N SER A 269 6.59 27.28 1.65
CA SER A 269 7.26 27.14 0.37
C SER A 269 6.41 26.36 -0.62
N LEU A 270 6.27 26.91 -1.81
CA LEU A 270 5.68 26.27 -3.01
C LEU A 270 6.78 25.79 -3.96
N ASN A 271 8.06 25.93 -3.57
CA ASN A 271 9.20 25.57 -4.43
C ASN A 271 9.21 24.05 -4.66
N PRO A 272 9.07 23.58 -5.92
CA PRO A 272 9.03 22.15 -6.23
C PRO A 272 10.28 21.39 -5.76
N ALA A 273 11.47 22.02 -5.75
CA ALA A 273 12.70 21.37 -5.31
C ALA A 273 12.69 21.11 -3.80
N VAL A 274 12.20 22.08 -3.00
CA VAL A 274 12.03 21.93 -1.54
C VAL A 274 10.99 20.84 -1.25
N ILE A 275 9.84 20.90 -1.92
CA ILE A 275 8.78 19.89 -1.78
C ILE A 275 9.32 18.50 -2.14
N GLN A 276 10.01 18.36 -3.27
CA GLN A 276 10.59 17.09 -3.69
C GLN A 276 11.57 16.54 -2.65
N THR A 277 12.36 17.40 -2.00
CA THR A 277 13.31 16.99 -0.96
C THR A 277 12.63 16.31 0.23
N TYR A 278 11.49 16.84 0.68
CA TYR A 278 10.83 16.35 1.89
C TYR A 278 9.65 15.40 1.63
N ILE A 279 9.02 15.49 0.47
CA ILE A 279 7.83 14.70 0.11
C ILE A 279 8.15 13.59 -0.89
N GLY A 280 9.10 13.83 -1.80
CA GLY A 280 9.46 12.90 -2.86
C GLY A 280 10.19 11.65 -2.37
N GLU A 281 10.07 10.56 -3.13
CA GLU A 281 10.86 9.35 -2.89
C GLU A 281 12.35 9.62 -3.12
N GLY A 282 13.17 9.04 -2.28
CA GLY A 282 14.63 9.14 -2.36
C GLY A 282 15.31 8.12 -1.46
N PRO A 283 16.63 7.88 -1.65
CA PRO A 283 17.39 6.99 -0.79
C PRO A 283 17.56 7.56 0.63
N PHE A 284 17.63 8.87 0.75
CA PHE A 284 17.70 9.65 2.00
C PHE A 284 17.12 11.05 1.75
N THR A 285 16.88 11.82 2.80
CA THR A 285 16.48 13.23 2.69
C THR A 285 17.70 14.13 2.78
N GLN A 286 17.87 15.04 1.82
CA GLN A 286 18.99 15.99 1.81
C GLN A 286 19.00 16.84 3.09
N GLY A 287 20.19 17.08 3.64
CA GLY A 287 20.36 17.80 4.91
C GLY A 287 20.41 16.87 6.13
N PHE A 288 20.15 15.58 5.96
CA PHE A 288 20.25 14.56 7.01
C PHE A 288 21.26 13.46 6.65
N SER A 289 21.45 12.49 7.55
CA SER A 289 22.38 11.37 7.33
C SER A 289 22.02 10.57 6.08
N GLN A 290 22.96 10.42 5.16
CA GLN A 290 22.75 9.61 3.94
C GLN A 290 22.58 8.12 4.24
N GLU A 291 23.16 7.63 5.33
CA GLU A 291 23.10 6.21 5.71
C GLU A 291 21.87 5.86 6.52
N GLN A 292 21.36 6.80 7.33
CA GLN A 292 20.36 6.51 8.36
C GLN A 292 19.01 7.16 8.09
N SER A 293 18.97 8.34 7.45
CA SER A 293 17.69 9.00 7.18
C SER A 293 16.96 8.29 6.03
N PRO A 294 15.64 8.24 6.06
CA PRO A 294 14.88 7.86 4.89
C PRO A 294 14.76 9.03 3.90
N GLY A 295 14.37 8.74 2.66
CA GLY A 295 13.75 9.75 1.80
C GLY A 295 12.36 10.15 2.33
N ASN A 296 11.76 11.17 1.72
CA ASN A 296 10.40 11.65 2.02
C ASN A 296 10.10 11.87 3.53
N ILE A 297 11.10 12.32 4.31
CA ILE A 297 11.00 12.45 5.78
C ILE A 297 9.90 13.41 6.21
N GLY A 298 9.51 14.37 5.35
CA GLY A 298 8.39 15.26 5.59
C GLY A 298 7.06 14.53 5.72
N GLN A 299 6.86 13.42 4.99
CA GLN A 299 5.67 12.58 5.15
C GLN A 299 5.64 11.95 6.55
N TRP A 300 6.79 11.51 7.07
CA TRP A 300 6.90 10.95 8.43
C TRP A 300 6.58 12.02 9.49
N ILE A 301 7.12 13.22 9.37
CA ILE A 301 6.80 14.34 10.26
C ILE A 301 5.29 14.68 10.18
N GLY A 302 4.72 14.76 8.97
CA GLY A 302 3.28 14.96 8.79
C GLY A 302 2.45 13.92 9.52
N TRP A 303 2.86 12.65 9.46
CA TRP A 303 2.21 11.57 10.20
C TRP A 303 2.31 11.74 11.73
N GLN A 304 3.46 12.18 12.27
CA GLN A 304 3.58 12.48 13.71
C GLN A 304 2.69 13.68 14.12
N ILE A 305 2.60 14.71 13.27
CA ILE A 305 1.69 15.86 13.50
C ILE A 305 0.24 15.36 13.56
N VAL A 306 -0.19 14.55 12.62
CA VAL A 306 -1.54 13.96 12.59
C VAL A 306 -1.78 13.09 13.82
N LYS A 307 -0.84 12.22 14.20
CA LYS A 307 -0.94 11.43 15.46
C LYS A 307 -1.11 12.31 16.69
N LYS A 308 -0.37 13.42 16.77
CA LYS A 308 -0.49 14.37 17.89
C LYS A 308 -1.85 15.07 17.91
N PHE A 309 -2.37 15.44 16.73
CA PHE A 309 -3.72 15.98 16.60
C PHE A 309 -4.78 14.98 17.09
N VAL A 310 -4.70 13.73 16.61
CA VAL A 310 -5.61 12.64 17.00
C VAL A 310 -5.56 12.39 18.52
N PHE A 311 -4.36 12.38 19.10
CA PHE A 311 -4.20 12.21 20.55
C PHE A 311 -4.92 13.30 21.34
N LYS A 312 -4.96 14.54 20.85
CA LYS A 312 -5.69 15.65 21.47
C LYS A 312 -7.19 15.64 21.21
N ASN A 313 -7.64 14.87 20.21
CA ASN A 313 -9.04 14.79 19.79
C ASN A 313 -9.52 13.32 19.76
N PRO A 314 -9.53 12.61 20.89
CA PRO A 314 -9.75 11.15 20.93
C PRO A 314 -11.14 10.72 20.48
N GLY A 315 -12.10 11.64 20.42
CA GLY A 315 -13.48 11.38 19.96
C GLY A 315 -13.67 11.52 18.44
N MET A 316 -12.71 12.12 17.73
CA MET A 316 -12.83 12.30 16.28
C MET A 316 -12.64 10.98 15.51
N LYS A 317 -13.53 10.73 14.56
CA LYS A 317 -13.47 9.55 13.70
C LYS A 317 -12.53 9.79 12.51
N PRO A 318 -11.94 8.73 11.90
CA PRO A 318 -11.06 8.87 10.74
C PRO A 318 -11.63 9.73 9.60
N PRO A 319 -12.91 9.62 9.19
CA PRO A 319 -13.47 10.50 8.17
C PRO A 319 -13.43 11.99 8.51
N GLU A 320 -13.58 12.34 9.79
CA GLU A 320 -13.53 13.73 10.26
C GLU A 320 -12.11 14.26 10.25
N ILE A 321 -11.15 13.42 10.68
CA ILE A 321 -9.71 13.75 10.67
C ILE A 321 -9.23 14.00 9.23
N MET A 322 -9.61 13.13 8.30
CA MET A 322 -9.24 13.28 6.87
C MET A 322 -9.79 14.57 6.25
N LYS A 323 -10.97 15.01 6.65
CA LYS A 323 -11.59 16.25 6.17
C LYS A 323 -11.10 17.51 6.89
N THR A 324 -10.37 17.36 8.00
CA THR A 324 -9.87 18.53 8.75
C THR A 324 -8.76 19.20 7.95
N ASP A 325 -8.83 20.51 7.85
CA ASP A 325 -7.82 21.34 7.19
C ASP A 325 -6.43 21.15 7.81
N ALA A 326 -5.38 21.14 6.98
CA ALA A 326 -4.01 20.87 7.41
C ALA A 326 -3.49 21.92 8.42
N TRP A 327 -3.81 23.21 8.22
CA TRP A 327 -3.42 24.26 9.15
C TRP A 327 -4.13 24.12 10.49
N LYS A 328 -5.41 23.72 10.48
CA LYS A 328 -6.14 23.41 11.71
C LYS A 328 -5.53 22.25 12.46
N ILE A 329 -5.08 21.21 11.74
CA ILE A 329 -4.36 20.08 12.36
C ILE A 329 -3.07 20.57 13.01
N LEU A 330 -2.26 21.39 12.32
CA LEU A 330 -1.00 21.93 12.85
C LEU A 330 -1.23 22.79 14.09
N GLU A 331 -2.19 23.73 14.03
CA GLU A 331 -2.55 24.62 15.12
C GLU A 331 -2.95 23.85 16.39
N VAL A 332 -3.85 22.89 16.25
CA VAL A 332 -4.35 22.09 17.38
C VAL A 332 -3.30 21.11 17.88
N ALA A 333 -2.53 20.49 16.99
CA ALA A 333 -1.47 19.56 17.38
C ALA A 333 -0.44 20.24 18.29
N LYS A 334 -0.11 21.51 18.06
CA LYS A 334 0.98 22.23 18.76
C LYS A 334 2.23 21.36 18.82
N TYR A 335 2.62 20.87 17.62
CA TYR A 335 3.68 19.89 17.50
C TYR A 335 5.04 20.48 17.87
N LYS A 336 5.62 19.97 18.94
CA LYS A 336 6.93 20.37 19.48
C LYS A 336 7.60 19.09 20.03
N PRO A 337 8.18 18.24 19.18
CA PRO A 337 8.90 17.08 19.64
C PRO A 337 10.19 17.50 20.37
N ARG A 338 10.64 16.65 21.31
CA ARG A 338 11.86 16.88 22.12
C ARG A 338 13.00 16.02 21.60
#